data_de8a75bd317074ab0e674072f26183af
#
_entry.id   de8a75bd317074ab0e674072f26183af
#
_cell.length_a   1.000
_cell.length_b   1.000
_cell.length_c   1.000
_cell.angle_alpha   90.00
_cell.angle_beta   90.00
_cell.angle_gamma   90.00
#
_symmetry.space_group_name_H-M   'P 1'
#
loop_
_entity.id
_entity.type
_entity.pdbx_description
1 polymer ?
#
loop_
_entity_poly.entity_id
_entity_poly.type
_entity_poly.pdbx_seq_one_letter_code
_entity_poly.pdbx_strand_id
1 'polypeptide(L)'
;VGLGLGFFARQAKSLPPTAIRPPGALPENDFLGACVRCGLCVRDCPYNTLKLSGFGDPVATGTPYFTARNVPCEMCEDIPCVAACPTGALDKQLKKIVDARMGLAVLIDHENCLNWQGLRCDVCYRVCPVIDKAITLEPQQNVRTGKHTLFIPVVHADACTGCGKCEKSCVLER
;
A
#
# COMPACT_ATOMS: atom_id res chain seq x y z
N VAL A 1 33.22 14.39 13.98
CA VAL A 1 32.76 13.15 13.34
C VAL A 1 31.34 12.74 13.80
N GLY A 2 30.80 13.30 14.92
CA GLY A 2 29.50 12.93 15.47
C GLY A 2 28.25 13.60 14.85
N LEU A 3 28.41 14.71 14.12
CA LEU A 3 27.27 15.48 13.56
C LEU A 3 26.60 14.83 12.33
N GLY A 4 27.33 14.01 11.57
CA GLY A 4 26.80 13.34 10.38
C GLY A 4 25.83 12.17 10.68
N LEU A 5 26.07 11.43 11.76
CA LEU A 5 25.23 10.30 12.18
C LEU A 5 23.85 10.74 12.71
N GLY A 6 23.77 11.90 13.34
CA GLY A 6 22.50 12.45 13.82
C GLY A 6 21.54 12.90 12.71
N PHE A 7 22.07 13.32 11.56
CA PHE A 7 21.25 13.73 10.40
C PHE A 7 20.60 12.52 9.71
N PHE A 8 21.33 11.42 9.58
CA PHE A 8 20.79 10.17 9.01
C PHE A 8 19.72 9.51 9.89
N ALA A 9 19.86 9.58 11.21
CA ALA A 9 18.88 9.02 12.14
C ALA A 9 17.54 9.78 12.15
N ARG A 10 17.52 11.08 11.76
CA ARG A 10 16.30 11.88 11.70
C ARG A 10 15.48 11.64 10.43
N GLN A 11 16.10 11.24 9.32
CA GLN A 11 15.39 10.94 8.07
C GLN A 11 14.64 9.60 8.09
N ALA A 12 14.95 8.71 9.04
CA ALA A 12 14.31 7.39 9.14
C ALA A 12 12.92 7.40 9.84
N LYS A 13 12.40 8.56 10.25
CA LYS A 13 11.20 8.64 11.10
C LYS A 13 9.85 8.60 10.39
N SER A 14 9.80 8.74 9.09
CA SER A 14 8.55 8.61 8.34
C SER A 14 8.78 7.93 6.99
N LEU A 15 7.94 6.96 6.68
CA LEU A 15 7.92 6.38 5.34
C LEU A 15 7.38 7.41 4.35
N PRO A 16 7.97 7.51 3.15
CA PRO A 16 7.35 8.28 2.08
C PRO A 16 6.01 7.62 1.69
N PRO A 17 5.01 8.39 1.24
CA PRO A 17 3.70 7.85 0.90
C PRO A 17 3.71 6.73 -0.14
N THR A 18 4.77 6.67 -0.95
CA THR A 18 4.94 5.67 -2.02
C THR A 18 5.62 4.37 -1.56
N ALA A 19 6.22 4.35 -0.36
CA ALA A 19 6.87 3.16 0.18
C ALA A 19 5.98 2.49 1.21
N ILE A 20 5.62 1.24 0.94
CA ILE A 20 4.68 0.47 1.76
C ILE A 20 5.43 -0.70 2.39
N ARG A 21 5.18 -0.94 3.68
CA ARG A 21 5.72 -2.08 4.41
C ARG A 21 4.95 -3.37 4.07
N PRO A 22 5.59 -4.55 4.25
CA PRO A 22 4.90 -5.83 4.10
C PRO A 22 3.68 -5.96 5.00
N PRO A 23 2.73 -6.88 4.69
CA PRO A 23 1.63 -7.20 5.60
C PRO A 23 2.12 -7.54 6.99
N GLY A 24 1.39 -7.08 8.01
CA GLY A 24 1.72 -7.32 9.40
C GLY A 24 2.93 -6.55 9.93
N ALA A 25 3.51 -5.62 9.19
CA ALA A 25 4.59 -4.78 9.71
C ALA A 25 4.13 -4.01 10.95
N LEU A 26 4.95 -4.05 11.99
CA LEU A 26 4.76 -3.23 13.19
C LEU A 26 4.82 -1.74 12.85
N PRO A 27 4.38 -0.84 13.74
CA PRO A 27 4.62 0.59 13.60
C PRO A 27 6.09 0.87 13.29
N GLU A 28 6.39 1.86 12.45
CA GLU A 28 7.70 2.01 11.80
C GLU A 28 8.89 1.95 12.78
N ASN A 29 8.81 2.59 13.94
CA ASN A 29 9.89 2.58 14.92
C ASN A 29 10.13 1.17 15.49
N ASP A 30 9.06 0.45 15.82
CA ASP A 30 9.12 -0.90 16.36
C ASP A 30 9.57 -1.89 15.28
N PHE A 31 9.08 -1.70 14.06
CA PHE A 31 9.52 -2.45 12.89
C PHE A 31 11.03 -2.32 12.66
N LEU A 32 11.55 -1.09 12.67
CA LEU A 32 12.98 -0.85 12.47
C LEU A 32 13.85 -1.44 13.60
N GLY A 33 13.34 -1.46 14.83
CA GLY A 33 13.99 -2.08 15.97
C GLY A 33 14.01 -3.60 15.91
N ALA A 34 12.93 -4.22 15.40
CA ALA A 34 12.79 -5.67 15.33
C ALA A 34 13.34 -6.28 14.03
N CYS A 35 13.41 -5.52 12.93
CA CYS A 35 13.83 -6.02 11.64
C CYS A 35 15.36 -6.23 11.56
N VAL A 36 15.80 -7.46 11.52
CA VAL A 36 17.22 -7.84 11.35
C VAL A 36 17.71 -7.81 9.90
N ARG A 37 16.88 -7.33 8.96
CA ARG A 37 17.23 -7.16 7.53
C ARG A 37 17.68 -8.45 6.83
N CYS A 38 17.18 -9.59 7.27
CA CYS A 38 17.57 -10.90 6.74
C CYS A 38 17.09 -11.22 5.33
N GLY A 39 16.10 -10.47 4.80
CA GLY A 39 15.56 -10.67 3.45
C GLY A 39 14.63 -11.87 3.27
N LEU A 40 14.33 -12.65 4.29
CA LEU A 40 13.50 -13.85 4.15
C LEU A 40 12.09 -13.54 3.64
N CYS A 41 11.47 -12.46 4.12
CA CYS A 41 10.15 -12.01 3.64
C CYS A 41 10.15 -11.63 2.15
N VAL A 42 11.28 -11.11 1.65
CA VAL A 42 11.46 -10.80 0.22
C VAL A 42 11.61 -12.07 -0.59
N ARG A 43 12.45 -13.01 -0.12
CA ARG A 43 12.68 -14.31 -0.77
C ARG A 43 11.39 -15.12 -0.88
N ASP A 44 10.60 -15.14 0.18
CA ASP A 44 9.40 -15.99 0.26
C ASP A 44 8.15 -15.31 -0.35
N CYS A 45 8.30 -14.09 -0.90
CA CYS A 45 7.23 -13.43 -1.64
C CYS A 45 7.13 -14.03 -3.07
N PRO A 46 6.06 -14.79 -3.40
CA PRO A 46 5.97 -15.49 -4.68
C PRO A 46 5.78 -14.56 -5.88
N TYR A 47 5.40 -13.31 -5.64
CA TYR A 47 5.12 -12.33 -6.68
C TYR A 47 6.22 -11.27 -6.85
N ASN A 48 7.34 -11.41 -6.13
CA ASN A 48 8.43 -10.42 -6.14
C ASN A 48 7.97 -8.98 -5.83
N THR A 49 6.91 -8.84 -5.04
CA THR A 49 6.38 -7.55 -4.63
C THR A 49 7.37 -6.82 -3.73
N LEU A 50 7.94 -7.54 -2.76
CA LEU A 50 8.85 -6.98 -1.78
C LEU A 50 10.27 -6.85 -2.34
N LYS A 51 10.94 -5.78 -1.99
CA LYS A 51 12.35 -5.56 -2.26
C LYS A 51 13.04 -5.03 -0.99
N LEU A 52 14.35 -5.30 -0.88
CA LEU A 52 15.18 -4.66 0.14
C LEU A 52 15.59 -3.28 -0.34
N SER A 53 15.52 -2.29 0.55
CA SER A 53 15.99 -0.95 0.25
C SER A 53 17.51 -0.94 0.10
N GLY A 54 17.97 -0.25 -0.96
CA GLY A 54 19.36 0.04 -1.20
C GLY A 54 19.85 1.33 -0.51
N PHE A 55 21.09 1.66 -0.76
CA PHE A 55 21.64 2.95 -0.35
C PHE A 55 21.03 4.06 -1.23
N GLY A 56 20.46 5.08 -0.60
CA GLY A 56 19.79 6.18 -1.30
C GLY A 56 18.28 5.98 -1.53
N ASP A 57 17.73 4.80 -1.24
CA ASP A 57 16.28 4.62 -1.22
C ASP A 57 15.63 5.43 -0.09
N PRO A 58 14.37 5.83 -0.24
CA PRO A 58 13.68 6.71 0.71
C PRO A 58 13.31 6.04 2.04
N VAL A 59 13.68 4.78 2.24
CA VAL A 59 13.44 4.00 3.46
C VAL A 59 14.75 3.49 4.06
N ALA A 60 14.72 3.06 5.31
CA ALA A 60 15.92 2.56 6.00
C ALA A 60 16.58 1.41 5.22
N THR A 61 17.87 1.55 4.92
CA THR A 61 18.64 0.61 4.10
C THR A 61 18.55 -0.83 4.61
N GLY A 62 18.35 -1.77 3.68
CA GLY A 62 18.23 -3.20 3.94
C GLY A 62 16.85 -3.63 4.46
N THR A 63 15.91 -2.70 4.65
CA THR A 63 14.57 -3.07 5.12
C THR A 63 13.61 -3.36 3.95
N PRO A 64 12.68 -4.31 4.12
CA PRO A 64 11.73 -4.67 3.06
C PRO A 64 10.65 -3.59 2.88
N TYR A 65 10.34 -3.31 1.63
CA TYR A 65 9.23 -2.43 1.23
C TYR A 65 8.75 -2.79 -0.17
N PHE A 66 7.64 -2.21 -0.58
CA PHE A 66 7.18 -2.23 -1.96
C PHE A 66 6.58 -0.90 -2.37
N THR A 67 6.43 -0.71 -3.67
CA THR A 67 5.77 0.45 -4.26
C THR A 67 4.55 -0.03 -5.02
N ALA A 68 3.37 0.39 -4.59
CA ALA A 68 2.09 -0.07 -5.12
C ALA A 68 2.00 0.08 -6.65
N ARG A 69 2.44 1.20 -7.18
CA ARG A 69 2.41 1.48 -8.63
C ARG A 69 3.25 0.50 -9.45
N ASN A 70 4.36 0.01 -8.89
CA ASN A 70 5.23 -0.94 -9.58
C ASN A 70 4.70 -2.36 -9.49
N VAL A 71 4.72 -2.93 -8.30
CA VAL A 71 4.24 -4.29 -8.02
C VAL A 71 3.42 -4.27 -6.73
N PRO A 72 2.09 -4.30 -6.81
CA PRO A 72 1.21 -4.28 -5.63
C PRO A 72 1.28 -5.60 -4.86
N CYS A 73 0.78 -5.60 -3.63
CA CYS A 73 0.63 -6.84 -2.86
C CYS A 73 -0.51 -7.70 -3.45
N GLU A 74 -0.21 -8.97 -3.76
CA GLU A 74 -1.18 -9.90 -4.34
C GLU A 74 -2.15 -10.51 -3.32
N MET A 75 -2.01 -10.18 -2.03
CA MET A 75 -2.92 -10.61 -0.97
C MET A 75 -2.99 -12.13 -0.79
N CYS A 76 -1.83 -12.78 -0.68
CA CYS A 76 -1.73 -14.23 -0.46
C CYS A 76 -2.47 -14.65 0.82
N GLU A 77 -3.28 -15.69 0.76
CA GLU A 77 -4.06 -16.18 1.91
C GLU A 77 -3.17 -16.73 3.03
N ASP A 78 -2.07 -17.39 2.68
CA ASP A 78 -1.08 -17.98 3.59
C ASP A 78 -0.05 -16.99 4.13
N ILE A 79 -0.02 -15.77 3.63
CA ILE A 79 0.85 -14.65 4.04
C ILE A 79 2.31 -15.09 4.24
N PRO A 80 2.98 -15.65 3.20
CA PRO A 80 4.29 -16.30 3.37
C PRO A 80 5.38 -15.35 3.88
N CYS A 81 5.31 -14.06 3.55
CA CYS A 81 6.23 -13.05 4.04
C CYS A 81 6.17 -12.87 5.57
N VAL A 82 4.98 -12.98 6.18
CA VAL A 82 4.81 -12.94 7.64
C VAL A 82 5.30 -14.22 8.28
N ALA A 83 4.96 -15.37 7.69
CA ALA A 83 5.41 -16.68 8.17
C ALA A 83 6.95 -16.78 8.19
N ALA A 84 7.62 -16.23 7.19
CA ALA A 84 9.07 -16.23 7.05
C ALA A 84 9.81 -15.30 8.03
N CYS A 85 9.12 -14.35 8.66
CA CYS A 85 9.78 -13.38 9.54
C CYS A 85 10.24 -14.05 10.87
N PRO A 86 11.56 -14.11 11.17
CA PRO A 86 12.02 -14.80 12.38
C PRO A 86 11.87 -13.97 13.66
N THR A 87 11.88 -12.63 13.54
CA THR A 87 11.97 -11.72 14.68
C THR A 87 10.64 -11.12 15.14
N GLY A 88 9.54 -11.38 14.40
CA GLY A 88 8.26 -10.75 14.69
C GLY A 88 8.15 -9.28 14.27
N ALA A 89 9.11 -8.75 13.49
CA ALA A 89 8.97 -7.44 12.85
C ALA A 89 7.71 -7.38 11.94
N LEU A 90 7.30 -8.55 11.44
CA LEU A 90 5.98 -8.78 10.85
C LEU A 90 5.16 -9.60 11.84
N ASP A 91 4.03 -9.07 12.24
CA ASP A 91 3.18 -9.64 13.30
C ASP A 91 2.58 -10.99 12.89
N LYS A 92 3.00 -12.06 13.55
CA LYS A 92 2.49 -13.43 13.34
C LYS A 92 1.05 -13.64 13.80
N GLN A 93 0.45 -12.67 14.51
CA GLN A 93 -0.96 -12.70 14.87
C GLN A 93 -1.86 -12.36 13.67
N LEU A 94 -1.31 -11.76 12.62
CA LEU A 94 -2.03 -11.57 11.37
C LEU A 94 -2.32 -12.93 10.70
N LYS A 95 -3.54 -13.43 10.88
CA LYS A 95 -3.97 -14.75 10.34
C LYS A 95 -4.72 -14.66 9.02
N LYS A 96 -5.34 -13.53 8.75
CA LYS A 96 -6.08 -13.28 7.52
C LYS A 96 -5.52 -12.05 6.83
N ILE A 97 -5.17 -12.18 5.57
CA ILE A 97 -4.57 -11.09 4.81
C ILE A 97 -5.52 -9.88 4.68
N VAL A 98 -6.82 -10.10 4.72
CA VAL A 98 -7.83 -9.01 4.68
C VAL A 98 -7.80 -8.11 5.93
N ASP A 99 -7.20 -8.58 7.01
CA ASP A 99 -7.02 -7.81 8.25
C ASP A 99 -5.72 -6.99 8.23
N ALA A 100 -4.88 -7.16 7.21
CA ALA A 100 -3.65 -6.37 7.06
C ALA A 100 -3.95 -4.88 6.90
N ARG A 101 -3.09 -4.05 7.46
CA ARG A 101 -3.15 -2.57 7.36
C ARG A 101 -1.78 -2.06 6.93
N MET A 102 -1.49 -2.19 5.63
CA MET A 102 -0.21 -1.77 5.04
C MET A 102 -0.19 -0.29 4.70
N GLY A 103 -1.35 0.29 4.43
CA GLY A 103 -1.53 1.69 4.06
C GLY A 103 -3.00 1.98 3.75
N LEU A 104 -3.25 3.17 3.21
CA LEU A 104 -4.58 3.61 2.79
C LEU A 104 -4.51 4.15 1.37
N ALA A 105 -5.37 3.64 0.49
CA ALA A 105 -5.54 4.24 -0.82
C ALA A 105 -6.31 5.56 -0.70
N VAL A 106 -5.82 6.61 -1.35
CA VAL A 106 -6.48 7.93 -1.39
C VAL A 106 -6.56 8.38 -2.84
N LEU A 107 -7.75 8.80 -3.28
CA LEU A 107 -7.93 9.45 -4.56
C LEU A 107 -7.51 10.92 -4.42
N ILE A 108 -6.36 11.27 -4.96
CA ILE A 108 -5.76 12.61 -4.83
C ILE A 108 -6.06 13.52 -6.04
N ASP A 109 -6.31 12.96 -7.20
CA ASP A 109 -6.53 13.68 -8.45
C ASP A 109 -7.97 13.48 -8.92
N HIS A 110 -8.87 14.28 -8.36
CA HIS A 110 -10.28 14.28 -8.76
C HIS A 110 -10.47 14.89 -10.15
N GLU A 111 -9.69 15.89 -10.52
CA GLU A 111 -9.86 16.62 -11.77
C GLU A 111 -9.62 15.74 -13.00
N ASN A 112 -8.62 14.85 -12.92
CA ASN A 112 -8.31 13.93 -14.01
C ASN A 112 -8.99 12.56 -13.87
N CYS A 113 -9.62 12.25 -12.75
CA CYS A 113 -10.33 11.00 -12.55
C CYS A 113 -11.49 10.89 -13.56
N LEU A 114 -11.48 9.85 -14.38
CA LEU A 114 -12.48 9.66 -15.44
C LEU A 114 -13.92 9.65 -14.91
N ASN A 115 -14.14 9.07 -13.72
CA ASN A 115 -15.48 9.09 -13.11
C ASN A 115 -15.92 10.51 -12.74
N TRP A 116 -15.02 11.30 -12.17
CA TRP A 116 -15.32 12.69 -11.84
C TRP A 116 -15.51 13.55 -13.09
N GLN A 117 -14.88 13.19 -14.20
CA GLN A 117 -15.12 13.82 -15.52
C GLN A 117 -16.43 13.38 -16.16
N GLY A 118 -17.16 12.45 -15.57
CA GLY A 118 -18.43 11.94 -16.11
C GLY A 118 -18.28 10.81 -17.11
N LEU A 119 -17.08 10.23 -17.21
CA LEU A 119 -16.82 9.04 -18.00
C LEU A 119 -16.96 7.80 -17.12
N ARG A 120 -17.33 6.67 -17.69
CA ARG A 120 -17.43 5.42 -16.94
C ARG A 120 -16.04 4.81 -16.74
N CYS A 121 -15.62 4.75 -15.48
CA CYS A 121 -14.39 4.06 -15.07
C CYS A 121 -14.59 3.42 -13.70
N ASP A 122 -14.48 2.11 -13.61
CA ASP A 122 -14.64 1.35 -12.37
C ASP A 122 -13.43 0.43 -12.08
N VAL A 123 -12.28 0.71 -12.69
CA VAL A 123 -11.09 -0.15 -12.63
C VAL A 123 -10.61 -0.32 -11.19
N CYS A 124 -10.45 0.76 -10.42
CA CYS A 124 -9.99 0.71 -9.03
C CYS A 124 -10.93 -0.09 -8.12
N TYR A 125 -12.24 -0.02 -8.37
CA TYR A 125 -13.24 -0.81 -7.67
C TYR A 125 -13.13 -2.29 -8.01
N ARG A 126 -13.06 -2.64 -9.31
CA ARG A 126 -13.06 -4.04 -9.77
C ARG A 126 -11.82 -4.82 -9.37
N VAL A 127 -10.67 -4.17 -9.28
CA VAL A 127 -9.42 -4.85 -8.91
C VAL A 127 -9.22 -4.96 -7.40
N CYS A 128 -10.11 -4.39 -6.61
CA CYS A 128 -10.00 -4.43 -5.16
C CYS A 128 -10.29 -5.85 -4.63
N PRO A 129 -9.35 -6.50 -3.91
CA PRO A 129 -9.59 -7.82 -3.35
C PRO A 129 -10.62 -7.81 -2.21
N VAL A 130 -10.94 -6.62 -1.67
CA VAL A 130 -11.95 -6.41 -0.63
C VAL A 130 -13.05 -5.49 -1.18
N ILE A 131 -13.51 -5.82 -2.39
CA ILE A 131 -14.58 -5.10 -3.11
C ILE A 131 -15.85 -4.99 -2.24
N ASP A 132 -16.62 -3.91 -2.40
CA ASP A 132 -17.84 -3.56 -1.65
C ASP A 132 -17.63 -3.27 -0.14
N LYS A 133 -16.43 -3.57 0.39
CA LYS A 133 -16.08 -3.22 1.78
C LYS A 133 -15.02 -2.13 1.84
N ALA A 134 -13.88 -2.34 1.16
CA ALA A 134 -12.79 -1.38 1.15
C ALA A 134 -12.94 -0.27 0.11
N ILE A 135 -13.72 -0.52 -0.94
CA ILE A 135 -14.05 0.46 -1.96
C ILE A 135 -15.47 0.23 -2.46
N THR A 136 -16.23 1.31 -2.56
CA THR A 136 -17.60 1.32 -3.10
C THR A 136 -17.70 2.32 -4.25
N LEU A 137 -18.78 2.21 -5.02
CA LEU A 137 -19.14 3.19 -6.03
C LEU A 137 -20.41 3.92 -5.59
N GLU A 138 -20.27 5.18 -5.23
CA GLU A 138 -21.39 6.00 -4.79
C GLU A 138 -22.02 6.77 -5.96
N PRO A 139 -23.35 6.65 -6.15
CA PRO A 139 -24.03 7.39 -7.19
C PRO A 139 -24.11 8.87 -6.82
N GLN A 140 -23.66 9.73 -7.73
CA GLN A 140 -23.77 11.19 -7.60
C GLN A 140 -24.40 11.80 -8.85
N GLN A 141 -25.12 12.89 -8.67
CA GLN A 141 -25.70 13.62 -9.80
C GLN A 141 -24.59 14.25 -10.66
N ASN A 142 -24.65 14.04 -11.96
CA ASN A 142 -23.75 14.70 -12.89
C ASN A 142 -24.20 16.14 -13.12
N VAL A 143 -23.64 17.08 -12.35
CA VAL A 143 -23.97 18.51 -12.45
C VAL A 143 -23.61 19.12 -13.80
N ARG A 144 -22.63 18.55 -14.52
CA ARG A 144 -22.20 19.07 -15.83
C ARG A 144 -23.20 18.79 -16.94
N THR A 145 -23.76 17.59 -16.96
CA THR A 145 -24.67 17.17 -18.04
C THR A 145 -26.15 17.11 -17.66
N GLY A 146 -26.40 16.95 -16.34
CA GLY A 146 -27.74 16.75 -15.79
C GLY A 146 -28.42 15.43 -16.18
N LYS A 147 -27.75 14.57 -16.97
CA LYS A 147 -28.38 13.40 -17.60
C LYS A 147 -27.95 12.05 -17.11
N HIS A 148 -26.71 11.90 -16.63
CA HIS A 148 -26.17 10.61 -16.23
C HIS A 148 -25.65 10.66 -14.80
N THR A 149 -25.82 9.57 -14.08
CA THR A 149 -25.27 9.40 -12.74
C THR A 149 -23.78 9.13 -12.85
N LEU A 150 -22.97 9.81 -12.02
CA LEU A 150 -21.58 9.45 -11.75
C LEU A 150 -21.55 8.31 -10.75
N PHE A 151 -20.57 7.41 -10.87
CA PHE A 151 -20.30 6.36 -9.90
C PHE A 151 -18.93 6.62 -9.28
N ILE A 152 -18.91 7.44 -8.24
CA ILE A 152 -17.68 7.91 -7.63
C ILE A 152 -17.06 6.82 -6.74
N PRO A 153 -15.80 6.46 -6.94
CA PRO A 153 -15.13 5.50 -6.07
C PRO A 153 -14.84 6.13 -4.70
N VAL A 154 -15.32 5.48 -3.65
CA VAL A 154 -15.10 5.88 -2.25
C VAL A 154 -14.31 4.77 -1.55
N VAL A 155 -13.21 5.14 -0.89
CA VAL A 155 -12.37 4.22 -0.14
C VAL A 155 -12.73 4.29 1.33
N HIS A 156 -13.00 3.11 1.94
CA HIS A 156 -13.29 2.97 3.36
C HIS A 156 -12.02 2.58 4.12
N ALA A 157 -11.54 3.48 4.96
CA ALA A 157 -10.25 3.35 5.65
C ALA A 157 -10.19 2.15 6.61
N ASP A 158 -11.31 1.81 7.23
CA ASP A 158 -11.46 0.69 8.16
C ASP A 158 -11.32 -0.69 7.48
N ALA A 159 -11.65 -0.78 6.19
CA ALA A 159 -11.58 -2.02 5.42
C ALA A 159 -10.41 -2.05 4.40
N CYS A 160 -9.82 -0.90 4.08
CA CYS A 160 -8.72 -0.82 3.13
C CYS A 160 -7.45 -1.46 3.70
N THR A 161 -6.89 -2.45 2.99
CA THR A 161 -5.66 -3.14 3.38
C THR A 161 -4.37 -2.42 2.94
N GLY A 162 -4.48 -1.46 2.01
CA GLY A 162 -3.31 -0.77 1.43
C GLY A 162 -2.51 -1.64 0.45
N CYS A 163 -3.11 -2.66 -0.16
CA CYS A 163 -2.41 -3.58 -1.07
C CYS A 163 -1.87 -2.92 -2.35
N GLY A 164 -2.45 -1.77 -2.75
CA GLY A 164 -1.99 -0.99 -3.91
C GLY A 164 -2.50 -1.43 -5.27
N LYS A 165 -3.35 -2.46 -5.37
CA LYS A 165 -3.90 -2.94 -6.65
C LYS A 165 -4.68 -1.86 -7.41
N CYS A 166 -5.46 -1.05 -6.69
CA CYS A 166 -6.21 0.06 -7.29
C CYS A 166 -5.27 1.14 -7.86
N GLU A 167 -4.17 1.45 -7.18
CA GLU A 167 -3.15 2.39 -7.67
C GLU A 167 -2.44 1.84 -8.91
N LYS A 168 -2.01 0.57 -8.89
CA LYS A 168 -1.37 -0.08 -10.04
C LYS A 168 -2.24 -0.08 -11.28
N SER A 169 -3.52 -0.32 -11.11
CA SER A 169 -4.48 -0.49 -12.21
C SER A 169 -5.10 0.83 -12.67
N CYS A 170 -4.87 1.94 -11.94
CA CYS A 170 -5.36 3.24 -12.35
C CYS A 170 -4.75 3.64 -13.70
N VAL A 171 -5.62 4.04 -14.63
CA VAL A 171 -5.22 4.44 -15.98
C VAL A 171 -4.58 5.82 -16.06
N LEU A 172 -4.69 6.59 -14.98
CA LEU A 172 -4.05 7.91 -14.89
C LEU A 172 -2.57 7.73 -14.53
N GLU A 173 -1.73 8.42 -15.27
CA GLU A 173 -0.32 8.56 -14.92
C GLU A 173 -0.18 9.66 -13.85
N ARG A 174 0.80 9.46 -12.93
CA ARG A 174 1.17 10.45 -11.93
C ARG A 174 2.27 11.32 -12.46
#